data_b00876ab767b17a79eb2ad4510f8518d
#
_entry.id   b00876ab767b17a79eb2ad4510f8518d
#
_cell.length_a   1.000
_cell.length_b   1.000
_cell.length_c   1.000
_cell.angle_alpha   90.00
_cell.angle_beta   90.00
_cell.angle_gamma   90.00
#
_symmetry.space_group_name_H-M   'P 1'
#
loop_
_entity.id
_entity.type
_entity.pdbx_description
1 polymer ?
#
loop_
_entity_poly.entity_id
_entity_poly.type
_entity_poly.pdbx_seq_one_letter_code
_entity_poly.pdbx_strand_id
1 'polypeptide(L)'
;MNTFTAVLLLIALLVGSVLVLNLATQPTMDAIEWQEETYRVQMGDSLWAIAETYCPENVDRREWINAVQELNGMDDSILRPNQKLKVLSPIK
;
A
#
# COMPACT_ATOMS: atom_id res chain seq x y z
N MET A 1 33.74 14.50 31.03
CA MET A 1 33.23 14.62 29.64
C MET A 1 32.81 16.06 29.39
N ASN A 2 33.30 16.65 28.36
CA ASN A 2 33.04 18.04 28.01
C ASN A 2 31.60 18.17 27.46
N THR A 3 30.90 19.26 27.77
CA THR A 3 29.54 19.52 27.30
C THR A 3 29.45 19.47 25.77
N PHE A 4 30.49 19.95 25.10
CA PHE A 4 30.59 19.92 23.64
C PHE A 4 30.58 18.49 23.07
N THR A 5 31.32 17.57 23.71
CA THR A 5 31.39 16.16 23.31
C THR A 5 30.02 15.46 23.48
N ALA A 6 29.33 15.79 24.58
CA ALA A 6 27.99 15.23 24.84
C ALA A 6 26.96 15.66 23.76
N VAL A 7 27.02 16.93 23.36
CA VAL A 7 26.14 17.47 22.32
C VAL A 7 26.41 16.79 20.95
N LEU A 8 27.68 16.59 20.61
CA LEU A 8 28.06 15.91 19.37
C LEU A 8 27.53 14.48 19.34
N LEU A 9 27.63 13.75 20.46
CA LEU A 9 27.11 12.38 20.55
C LEU A 9 25.59 12.33 20.38
N LEU A 10 24.86 13.28 20.97
CA LEU A 10 23.41 13.35 20.80
C LEU A 10 23.01 13.61 19.34
N ILE A 11 23.69 14.52 18.68
CA ILE A 11 23.42 14.81 17.26
C ILE A 11 23.67 13.58 16.39
N ALA A 12 24.76 12.85 16.64
CA ALA A 12 25.08 11.64 15.89
C ALA A 12 24.01 10.56 16.06
N LEU A 13 23.49 10.39 17.27
CA LEU A 13 22.41 9.44 17.55
C LEU A 13 21.12 9.80 16.81
N LEU A 14 20.75 11.08 16.81
CA LEU A 14 19.54 11.56 16.12
C LEU A 14 19.64 11.36 14.59
N VAL A 15 20.77 11.68 14.01
CA VAL A 15 20.99 11.49 12.57
C VAL A 15 20.96 10.02 12.21
N GLY A 16 21.57 9.17 13.02
CA GLY A 16 21.53 7.73 12.83
C GLY A 16 20.13 7.16 12.87
N SER A 17 19.28 7.60 13.79
CA SER A 17 17.89 7.19 13.88
C SER A 17 17.09 7.55 12.63
N VAL A 18 17.25 8.76 12.12
CA VAL A 18 16.55 9.21 10.92
C VAL A 18 16.96 8.37 9.71
N LEU A 19 18.25 8.08 9.54
CA LEU A 19 18.74 7.24 8.45
C LEU A 19 18.16 5.83 8.51
N VAL A 20 18.10 5.23 9.70
CA VAL A 20 17.54 3.88 9.88
C VAL A 20 16.06 3.86 9.50
N LEU A 21 15.30 4.86 9.89
CA LEU A 21 13.89 4.97 9.53
C LEU A 21 13.70 5.06 8.00
N ASN A 22 14.51 5.86 7.32
CA ASN A 22 14.43 6.00 5.87
C ASN A 22 14.76 4.72 5.13
N LEU A 23 15.75 3.95 5.62
CA LEU A 23 16.14 2.68 5.01
C LEU A 23 15.11 1.58 5.25
N ALA A 24 14.38 1.65 6.38
CA ALA A 24 13.38 0.66 6.73
C ALA A 24 12.04 0.89 6.05
N THR A 25 11.82 2.05 5.42
CA THR A 25 10.54 2.38 4.79
C THR A 25 10.38 1.59 3.49
N GLN A 26 9.42 0.67 3.48
CA GLN A 26 9.00 -0.05 2.27
C GLN A 26 7.82 0.68 1.64
N PRO A 27 7.65 0.64 0.31
CA PRO A 27 6.44 1.18 -0.33
C PRO A 27 5.22 0.43 0.17
N THR A 28 4.31 1.14 0.82
CA THR A 28 3.03 0.58 1.29
C THR A 28 1.90 1.26 0.54
N MET A 29 0.67 0.76 0.76
CA MET A 29 -0.52 1.39 0.17
C MET A 29 -0.60 2.88 0.52
N ASP A 30 -0.18 3.26 1.73
CA ASP A 30 -0.24 4.65 2.19
C ASP A 30 0.77 5.57 1.49
N ALA A 31 1.83 5.02 0.92
CA ALA A 31 2.87 5.80 0.23
C ALA A 31 2.52 6.11 -1.22
N ILE A 32 1.43 5.55 -1.73
CA ILE A 32 1.01 5.68 -3.13
C ILE A 32 -0.30 6.45 -3.17
N GLU A 33 -0.39 7.39 -4.11
CA GLU A 33 -1.66 8.06 -4.38
C GLU A 33 -2.51 7.17 -5.30
N TRP A 34 -3.73 6.92 -4.87
CA TRP A 34 -4.65 6.04 -5.56
C TRP A 34 -5.83 6.78 -6.13
N GLN A 35 -6.34 6.31 -7.25
CA GLN A 35 -7.62 6.73 -7.80
C GLN A 35 -8.56 5.53 -7.84
N GLU A 36 -9.85 5.81 -7.71
CA GLU A 36 -10.87 4.78 -7.82
C GLU A 36 -11.30 4.63 -9.27
N GLU A 37 -11.41 3.38 -9.72
CA GLU A 37 -11.96 3.03 -11.00
C GLU A 37 -13.06 2.01 -10.81
N THR A 38 -14.07 2.02 -11.68
CA THR A 38 -15.13 1.02 -11.66
C THR A 38 -14.80 -0.08 -12.65
N TYR A 39 -14.75 -1.32 -12.15
CA TYR A 39 -14.49 -2.50 -12.95
C TYR A 39 -15.75 -3.38 -12.95
N ARG A 40 -16.17 -3.83 -14.12
CA ARG A 40 -17.27 -4.79 -14.23
C ARG A 40 -16.73 -6.20 -14.17
N VAL A 41 -17.15 -6.96 -13.17
CA VAL A 41 -16.70 -8.34 -12.97
C VAL A 41 -17.23 -9.22 -14.08
N GLN A 42 -16.34 -10.03 -14.63
CA GLN A 42 -16.67 -11.01 -15.68
C GLN A 42 -16.66 -12.40 -15.09
N MET A 43 -17.34 -13.33 -15.76
CA MET A 43 -17.36 -14.72 -15.34
C MET A 43 -15.94 -15.27 -15.26
N GLY A 44 -15.60 -15.91 -14.14
CA GLY A 44 -14.29 -16.47 -13.91
C GLY A 44 -13.28 -15.52 -13.28
N ASP A 45 -13.64 -14.25 -13.07
CA ASP A 45 -12.76 -13.29 -12.39
C ASP A 45 -12.59 -13.62 -10.91
N SER A 46 -11.43 -13.26 -10.37
CA SER A 46 -11.15 -13.32 -8.95
C SER A 46 -10.47 -12.03 -8.53
N LEU A 47 -10.53 -11.70 -7.24
CA LEU A 47 -9.81 -10.53 -6.73
C LEU A 47 -8.31 -10.63 -6.97
N TRP A 48 -7.76 -11.82 -6.89
CA TRP A 48 -6.34 -12.05 -7.16
C TRP A 48 -5.98 -11.74 -8.61
N ALA A 49 -6.81 -12.21 -9.55
CA ALA A 49 -6.60 -11.94 -10.99
C ALA A 49 -6.78 -10.45 -11.32
N ILE A 50 -7.77 -9.80 -10.71
CA ILE A 50 -7.97 -8.36 -10.88
C ILE A 50 -6.79 -7.58 -10.33
N ALA A 51 -6.23 -8.03 -9.20
CA ALA A 51 -5.05 -7.43 -8.62
C ALA A 51 -3.83 -7.49 -9.56
N GLU A 52 -3.71 -8.53 -10.35
CA GLU A 52 -2.62 -8.62 -11.34
C GLU A 52 -2.64 -7.47 -12.34
N THR A 53 -3.83 -6.98 -12.67
CA THR A 53 -4.00 -5.87 -13.62
C THR A 53 -3.78 -4.51 -12.96
N TYR A 54 -4.27 -4.31 -11.75
CA TYR A 54 -4.33 -2.98 -11.12
C TYR A 54 -3.31 -2.75 -10.02
N CYS A 55 -2.88 -3.80 -9.32
CA CYS A 55 -1.93 -3.66 -8.23
C CYS A 55 -0.51 -3.53 -8.76
N PRO A 56 0.24 -2.47 -8.39
CA PRO A 56 1.65 -2.36 -8.78
C PRO A 56 2.49 -3.51 -8.21
N GLU A 57 3.56 -3.87 -8.90
CA GLU A 57 4.45 -4.96 -8.49
C GLU A 57 5.10 -4.73 -7.14
N ASN A 58 5.37 -3.47 -6.78
CA ASN A 58 6.02 -3.12 -5.53
C ASN A 58 5.06 -3.00 -4.35
N VAL A 59 3.78 -3.30 -4.53
CA VAL A 59 2.77 -3.27 -3.48
C VAL A 59 2.33 -4.70 -3.16
N ASP A 60 2.16 -5.00 -1.87
CA ASP A 60 1.65 -6.30 -1.45
C ASP A 60 0.24 -6.51 -2.00
N ARG A 61 0.06 -7.58 -2.76
CA ARG A 61 -1.20 -7.90 -3.42
C ARG A 61 -2.33 -8.16 -2.42
N ARG A 62 -2.02 -8.78 -1.29
CA ARG A 62 -3.00 -9.02 -0.23
C ARG A 62 -3.49 -7.71 0.39
N GLU A 63 -2.58 -6.78 0.60
CA GLU A 63 -2.91 -5.45 1.11
C GLU A 63 -3.84 -4.72 0.17
N TRP A 64 -3.53 -4.77 -1.13
CA TRP A 64 -4.37 -4.19 -2.16
C TRP A 64 -5.76 -4.82 -2.17
N ILE A 65 -5.85 -6.16 -2.12
CA ILE A 65 -7.12 -6.89 -2.08
C ILE A 65 -7.94 -6.49 -0.86
N ASN A 66 -7.32 -6.42 0.31
CA ASN A 66 -8.01 -5.99 1.53
C ASN A 66 -8.57 -4.58 1.40
N ALA A 67 -7.80 -3.67 0.81
CA ALA A 67 -8.25 -2.30 0.60
C ALA A 67 -9.44 -2.22 -0.37
N VAL A 68 -9.42 -3.03 -1.44
CA VAL A 68 -10.54 -3.10 -2.38
C VAL A 68 -11.78 -3.69 -1.72
N GLN A 69 -11.63 -4.72 -0.90
CA GLN A 69 -12.75 -5.29 -0.15
C GLN A 69 -13.38 -4.27 0.79
N GLU A 70 -12.57 -3.52 1.54
CA GLU A 70 -13.06 -2.45 2.40
C GLU A 70 -13.80 -1.37 1.61
N LEU A 71 -13.23 -0.97 0.49
CA LEU A 71 -13.80 0.06 -0.38
C LEU A 71 -15.20 -0.34 -0.88
N ASN A 72 -15.43 -1.61 -1.09
CA ASN A 72 -16.70 -2.16 -1.61
C ASN A 72 -17.61 -2.71 -0.51
N GLY A 73 -17.22 -2.62 0.76
CA GLY A 73 -17.99 -3.16 1.88
C GLY A 73 -18.14 -4.67 1.82
N MET A 74 -17.13 -5.38 1.34
CA MET A 74 -17.17 -6.84 1.18
C MET A 74 -16.56 -7.52 2.39
N ASP A 75 -17.28 -8.54 2.90
CA ASP A 75 -16.79 -9.38 3.99
C ASP A 75 -16.02 -10.61 3.49
N ASP A 76 -16.16 -10.94 2.22
CA ASP A 76 -15.53 -12.10 1.60
C ASP A 76 -14.97 -11.73 0.22
N SER A 77 -14.40 -12.72 -0.46
CA SER A 77 -13.80 -12.54 -1.79
C SER A 77 -14.72 -12.98 -2.93
N ILE A 78 -15.97 -13.22 -2.65
CA ILE A 78 -16.91 -13.73 -3.66
C ILE A 78 -17.31 -12.62 -4.62
N LEU A 79 -17.05 -12.83 -5.90
CA LEU A 79 -17.43 -11.91 -6.97
C LEU A 79 -18.55 -12.55 -7.81
N ARG A 80 -19.46 -11.70 -8.28
CA ARG A 80 -20.56 -12.13 -9.14
C ARG A 80 -20.40 -11.51 -10.52
N PRO A 81 -20.73 -12.24 -11.60
CA PRO A 81 -20.68 -11.65 -12.94
C PRO A 81 -21.56 -10.39 -13.04
N ASN A 82 -21.07 -9.41 -13.77
CA ASN A 82 -21.69 -8.09 -13.94
C ASN A 82 -21.71 -7.19 -12.70
N GLN A 83 -21.11 -7.62 -11.60
CA GLN A 83 -20.95 -6.78 -10.43
C GLN A 83 -20.06 -5.59 -10.76
N LYS A 84 -20.46 -4.41 -10.30
CA LYS A 84 -19.62 -3.22 -10.38
C LYS A 84 -18.71 -3.18 -9.17
N LEU A 85 -17.43 -3.29 -9.39
CA LEU A 85 -16.42 -3.32 -8.34
C LEU A 85 -15.57 -2.06 -8.44
N LYS A 86 -15.47 -1.33 -7.34
CA LYS A 86 -14.53 -0.22 -7.25
C LYS A 86 -13.15 -0.78 -7.00
N VAL A 87 -12.20 -0.42 -7.85
CA VAL A 87 -10.81 -0.86 -7.72
C VAL A 87 -9.91 0.35 -7.56
N LEU A 88 -8.72 0.13 -7.01
CA LEU A 88 -7.73 1.17 -6.81
C LEU A 88 -6.63 1.02 -7.85
N SER A 89 -6.34 2.11 -8.56
CA SER A 89 -5.19 2.16 -9.45
C SER A 89 -4.32 3.35 -9.09
N PRO A 90 -2.97 3.23 -9.24
CA PRO A 90 -2.10 4.34 -8.91
C PRO A 90 -2.28 5.50 -9.86
N ILE A 91 -2.24 6.72 -9.32
CA ILE A 91 -2.26 7.95 -10.12
C ILE A 91 -0.87 8.12 -10.73
N LYS A 92 -0.81 8.28 -12.04
CA LYS A 92 0.44 8.49 -12.76
C LYS A 92 0.85 9.94 -12.82
#